data_ce598b91b7c41a2d207356b36f106998
#
_entry.id   ce598b91b7c41a2d207356b36f106998
#
_cell.length_a   1.000
_cell.length_b   1.000
_cell.length_c   1.000
_cell.angle_alpha   90.00
_cell.angle_beta   90.00
_cell.angle_gamma   90.00
#
_symmetry.space_group_name_H-M   'P 1'
#
loop_
_entity.id
_entity.type
_entity.pdbx_description
1 polymer ?
#
loop_
_entity_poly.entity_id
_entity_poly.type
_entity_poly.pdbx_seq_one_letter_code
_entity_poly.pdbx_strand_id
1 'polypeptide(L)'
;MTSLTKLALDFKQKKLHSSKLLKQTKKALDTAKSLHKKSTSGVNSIQRRVDSFRSELERVTRDLEHYLAQKESIQRLKAAAEERLADLKVEKKDIEQQISSATGEAKEQLALTLDTISEQITDLRSQLTNRNSTMKKIEKTIAEYSVNKDKLSAKIKNTLQSKPQLMDLIKSSDKDVSRLDSRLNLVIQQEKAAQAKLSKVISRLNELNTKKQEMRKKATKRKAPKRKATKRKAPKRKATKRKAPKRK
;
A
#
# COMPACT_ATOMS: atom_id res chain seq x y z
N MET A 1 -38.17 49.29 -10.46
CA MET A 1 -36.94 48.99 -9.66
C MET A 1 -37.08 47.77 -8.77
N THR A 2 -38.21 47.48 -8.17
CA THR A 2 -38.47 46.30 -7.33
C THR A 2 -38.23 44.94 -8.04
N SER A 3 -38.46 44.85 -9.36
CA SER A 3 -38.21 43.61 -10.14
C SER A 3 -36.74 43.31 -10.34
N LEU A 4 -35.88 44.30 -10.64
CA LEU A 4 -34.43 44.09 -10.86
C LEU A 4 -33.67 43.82 -9.56
N THR A 5 -34.09 44.42 -8.44
CA THR A 5 -33.49 44.11 -7.13
C THR A 5 -33.85 42.72 -6.66
N LYS A 6 -35.10 42.26 -6.88
CA LYS A 6 -35.47 40.84 -6.62
C LYS A 6 -34.66 39.87 -7.48
N LEU A 7 -34.48 40.19 -8.76
CA LEU A 7 -33.68 39.38 -9.69
C LEU A 7 -32.18 39.29 -9.27
N ALA A 8 -31.62 40.43 -8.81
CA ALA A 8 -30.25 40.45 -8.28
C ALA A 8 -30.09 39.59 -7.02
N LEU A 9 -31.09 39.61 -6.13
CA LEU A 9 -31.11 38.80 -4.92
C LEU A 9 -31.19 37.29 -5.26
N ASP A 10 -32.06 36.96 -6.21
CA ASP A 10 -32.22 35.58 -6.69
C ASP A 10 -30.92 35.02 -7.32
N PHE A 11 -30.25 35.79 -8.16
CA PHE A 11 -28.94 35.40 -8.71
C PHE A 11 -27.84 35.36 -7.66
N LYS A 12 -27.85 36.20 -6.65
CA LYS A 12 -26.93 36.15 -5.51
C LYS A 12 -27.11 34.86 -4.70
N GLN A 13 -28.37 34.47 -4.45
CA GLN A 13 -28.67 33.20 -3.78
C GLN A 13 -28.25 31.99 -4.62
N LYS A 14 -28.53 31.99 -5.93
CA LYS A 14 -28.09 30.94 -6.86
C LYS A 14 -26.57 30.83 -6.90
N LYS A 15 -25.83 31.94 -6.94
CA LYS A 15 -24.36 31.95 -6.85
C LYS A 15 -23.86 31.35 -5.53
N LEU A 16 -24.45 31.75 -4.40
CA LEU A 16 -24.10 31.23 -3.07
C LEU A 16 -24.34 29.71 -2.97
N HIS A 17 -25.47 29.25 -3.50
CA HIS A 17 -25.80 27.82 -3.54
C HIS A 17 -24.81 27.04 -4.41
N SER A 18 -24.54 27.52 -5.62
CA SER A 18 -23.54 26.88 -6.52
C SER A 18 -22.15 26.86 -5.91
N SER A 19 -21.74 27.95 -5.21
CA SER A 19 -20.41 27.98 -4.54
C SER A 19 -20.31 27.00 -3.37
N LYS A 20 -21.40 26.82 -2.58
CA LYS A 20 -21.47 25.81 -1.54
C LYS A 20 -21.37 24.39 -2.15
N LEU A 21 -22.15 24.14 -3.19
CA LEU A 21 -22.15 22.86 -3.91
C LEU A 21 -20.78 22.55 -4.51
N LEU A 22 -20.09 23.56 -5.08
CA LEU A 22 -18.73 23.44 -5.60
C LEU A 22 -17.76 22.98 -4.51
N LYS A 23 -17.78 23.61 -3.33
CA LYS A 23 -16.93 23.23 -2.19
C LYS A 23 -17.21 21.80 -1.72
N GLN A 24 -18.49 21.43 -1.63
CA GLN A 24 -18.89 20.07 -1.23
C GLN A 24 -18.43 19.03 -2.26
N THR A 25 -18.66 19.31 -3.56
CA THR A 25 -18.26 18.39 -4.63
C THR A 25 -16.73 18.23 -4.70
N LYS A 26 -15.96 19.32 -4.53
CA LYS A 26 -14.49 19.24 -4.45
C LYS A 26 -14.04 18.38 -3.28
N LYS A 27 -14.58 18.60 -2.07
CA LYS A 27 -14.24 17.78 -0.90
C LYS A 27 -14.56 16.29 -1.13
N ALA A 28 -15.72 15.99 -1.70
CA ALA A 28 -16.11 14.62 -2.02
C ALA A 28 -15.16 13.98 -3.05
N LEU A 29 -14.78 14.73 -4.09
CA LEU A 29 -13.82 14.30 -5.10
C LEU A 29 -12.43 14.01 -4.49
N ASP A 30 -11.93 14.92 -3.64
CA ASP A 30 -10.65 14.74 -2.95
C ASP A 30 -10.66 13.50 -2.04
N THR A 31 -11.80 13.26 -1.36
CA THR A 31 -11.99 12.06 -0.53
C THR A 31 -11.98 10.79 -1.39
N ALA A 32 -12.71 10.78 -2.52
CA ALA A 32 -12.75 9.64 -3.44
C ALA A 32 -11.36 9.35 -4.05
N LYS A 33 -10.64 10.39 -4.48
CA LYS A 33 -9.25 10.27 -4.99
C LYS A 33 -8.29 9.73 -3.91
N SER A 34 -8.43 10.20 -2.67
CA SER A 34 -7.62 9.72 -1.55
C SER A 34 -7.89 8.24 -1.24
N LEU A 35 -9.17 7.83 -1.26
CA LEU A 35 -9.57 6.44 -1.07
C LEU A 35 -9.01 5.55 -2.18
N HIS A 36 -9.16 5.95 -3.44
CA HIS A 36 -8.60 5.25 -4.60
C HIS A 36 -7.08 5.05 -4.45
N LYS A 37 -6.35 6.13 -4.15
CA LYS A 37 -4.89 6.08 -3.95
C LYS A 37 -4.48 5.16 -2.80
N LYS A 38 -5.19 5.21 -1.66
CA LYS A 38 -4.92 4.33 -0.51
C LYS A 38 -5.18 2.86 -0.85
N SER A 39 -6.29 2.57 -1.53
CA SER A 39 -6.64 1.20 -1.93
C SER A 39 -5.65 0.64 -2.94
N THR A 40 -5.25 1.42 -3.94
CA THR A 40 -4.21 1.04 -4.92
C THR A 40 -2.86 0.80 -4.25
N SER A 41 -2.45 1.68 -3.32
CA SER A 41 -1.24 1.49 -2.52
C SER A 41 -1.33 0.21 -1.66
N GLY A 42 -2.50 -0.08 -1.09
CA GLY A 42 -2.77 -1.30 -0.35
C GLY A 42 -2.60 -2.57 -1.20
N VAL A 43 -3.18 -2.60 -2.41
CA VAL A 43 -3.03 -3.72 -3.35
C VAL A 43 -1.56 -3.92 -3.74
N ASN A 44 -0.84 -2.85 -4.05
CA ASN A 44 0.58 -2.92 -4.39
C ASN A 44 1.43 -3.44 -3.22
N SER A 45 1.09 -3.04 -1.98
CA SER A 45 1.76 -3.54 -0.78
C SER A 45 1.51 -5.05 -0.58
N ILE A 46 0.27 -5.50 -0.75
CA ILE A 46 -0.09 -6.92 -0.70
C ILE A 46 0.69 -7.68 -1.76
N GLN A 47 0.73 -7.19 -3.00
CA GLN A 47 1.43 -7.86 -4.09
C GLN A 47 2.93 -8.04 -3.78
N ARG A 48 3.62 -6.98 -3.34
CA ARG A 48 5.04 -7.05 -2.94
C ARG A 48 5.29 -8.07 -1.83
N ARG A 49 4.42 -8.13 -0.82
CA ARG A 49 4.54 -9.11 0.27
C ARG A 49 4.32 -10.54 -0.22
N VAL A 50 3.35 -10.75 -1.09
CA VAL A 50 3.09 -12.07 -1.70
C VAL A 50 4.28 -12.50 -2.55
N ASP A 51 4.85 -11.61 -3.34
CA ASP A 51 6.00 -11.91 -4.18
C ASP A 51 7.24 -12.24 -3.34
N SER A 52 7.46 -11.52 -2.23
CA SER A 52 8.51 -11.86 -1.26
C SER A 52 8.30 -13.24 -0.65
N PHE A 53 7.08 -13.58 -0.20
CA PHE A 53 6.79 -14.91 0.35
C PHE A 53 6.90 -16.02 -0.68
N ARG A 54 6.56 -15.76 -1.95
CA ARG A 54 6.74 -16.73 -3.05
C ARG A 54 8.21 -17.02 -3.30
N SER A 55 9.04 -15.98 -3.36
CA SER A 55 10.48 -16.14 -3.54
C SER A 55 11.11 -16.95 -2.38
N GLU A 56 10.67 -16.68 -1.14
CA GLU A 56 11.10 -17.46 0.02
C GLU A 56 10.60 -18.91 -0.04
N LEU A 57 9.36 -19.12 -0.47
CA LEU A 57 8.77 -20.46 -0.66
C LEU A 57 9.53 -21.28 -1.71
N GLU A 58 9.91 -20.67 -2.82
CA GLU A 58 10.72 -21.31 -3.87
C GLU A 58 12.09 -21.72 -3.35
N ARG A 59 12.73 -20.87 -2.53
CA ARG A 59 14.01 -21.22 -1.89
C ARG A 59 13.83 -22.40 -0.94
N VAL A 60 12.87 -22.35 -0.04
CA VAL A 60 12.57 -23.43 0.92
C VAL A 60 12.23 -24.73 0.19
N THR A 61 11.53 -24.66 -0.94
CA THR A 61 11.18 -25.85 -1.74
C THR A 61 12.43 -26.47 -2.37
N ARG A 62 13.33 -25.66 -2.93
CA ARG A 62 14.61 -26.16 -3.48
C ARG A 62 15.50 -26.78 -2.40
N ASP A 63 15.57 -26.16 -1.22
CA ASP A 63 16.34 -26.70 -0.10
C ASP A 63 15.73 -28.04 0.36
N LEU A 64 14.42 -28.15 0.44
CA LEU A 64 13.70 -29.37 0.78
C LEU A 64 13.99 -30.50 -0.23
N GLU A 65 13.92 -30.20 -1.53
CA GLU A 65 14.25 -31.16 -2.61
C GLU A 65 15.69 -31.64 -2.51
N HIS A 66 16.63 -30.74 -2.20
CA HIS A 66 18.02 -31.08 -1.97
C HIS A 66 18.21 -32.07 -0.80
N TYR A 67 17.56 -31.79 0.36
CA TYR A 67 17.66 -32.70 1.50
C TYR A 67 16.94 -34.04 1.26
N LEU A 68 15.87 -34.06 0.49
CA LEU A 68 15.19 -35.30 0.08
C LEU A 68 16.12 -36.14 -0.80
N ALA A 69 16.81 -35.56 -1.78
CA ALA A 69 17.78 -36.22 -2.62
C ALA A 69 18.99 -36.75 -1.81
N GLN A 70 19.47 -35.97 -0.82
CA GLN A 70 20.52 -36.44 0.10
C GLN A 70 20.06 -37.64 0.92
N LYS A 71 18.83 -37.60 1.47
CA LYS A 71 18.24 -38.72 2.21
C LYS A 71 18.22 -39.98 1.36
N GLU A 72 17.75 -39.91 0.12
CA GLU A 72 17.69 -41.03 -0.82
C GLU A 72 19.08 -41.58 -1.12
N SER A 73 20.07 -40.72 -1.35
CA SER A 73 21.47 -41.14 -1.57
C SER A 73 22.02 -41.89 -0.37
N ILE A 74 21.81 -41.40 0.85
CA ILE A 74 22.27 -42.08 2.07
C ILE A 74 21.54 -43.41 2.27
N GLN A 75 20.25 -43.49 1.95
CA GLN A 75 19.50 -44.76 2.02
C GLN A 75 20.07 -45.81 1.07
N ARG A 76 20.40 -45.44 -0.16
CA ARG A 76 21.05 -46.35 -1.14
C ARG A 76 22.41 -46.81 -0.64
N LEU A 77 23.25 -45.88 -0.14
CA LEU A 77 24.57 -46.21 0.42
C LEU A 77 24.48 -47.09 1.68
N LYS A 78 23.42 -46.90 2.48
CA LYS A 78 23.17 -47.74 3.65
C LYS A 78 22.78 -49.15 3.23
N ALA A 79 21.87 -49.31 2.27
CA ALA A 79 21.45 -50.62 1.77
C ALA A 79 22.64 -51.41 1.20
N ALA A 80 23.48 -50.77 0.38
CA ALA A 80 24.68 -51.40 -0.17
C ALA A 80 25.69 -51.82 0.92
N ALA A 81 25.82 -51.02 1.99
CA ALA A 81 26.69 -51.35 3.11
C ALA A 81 26.14 -52.49 3.97
N GLU A 82 24.79 -52.56 4.15
CA GLU A 82 24.13 -53.67 4.84
C GLU A 82 24.27 -54.99 4.09
N GLU A 83 24.12 -54.97 2.76
CA GLU A 83 24.33 -56.10 1.87
C GLU A 83 25.80 -56.61 2.00
N ARG A 84 26.78 -55.72 1.81
CA ARG A 84 28.18 -56.07 1.96
C ARG A 84 28.53 -56.61 3.35
N LEU A 85 27.91 -56.05 4.40
CA LEU A 85 28.10 -56.55 5.76
C LEU A 85 27.56 -57.97 5.94
N ALA A 86 26.44 -58.30 5.26
CA ALA A 86 25.87 -59.63 5.26
C ALA A 86 26.82 -60.64 4.59
N ASP A 87 27.37 -60.27 3.41
CA ASP A 87 28.30 -61.09 2.64
C ASP A 87 29.61 -61.40 3.45
N LEU A 88 30.19 -60.32 4.03
CA LEU A 88 31.38 -60.49 4.86
C LEU A 88 31.16 -61.35 6.12
N LYS A 89 29.96 -61.36 6.68
CA LYS A 89 29.62 -62.25 7.81
C LYS A 89 29.48 -63.68 7.38
N VAL A 90 29.04 -64.00 6.17
CA VAL A 90 29.00 -65.34 5.61
C VAL A 90 30.44 -65.80 5.35
N GLU A 91 31.21 -64.97 4.65
CA GLU A 91 32.65 -65.27 4.35
C GLU A 91 33.44 -65.49 5.63
N LYS A 92 33.21 -64.66 6.69
CA LYS A 92 33.83 -64.87 8.00
C LYS A 92 33.55 -66.25 8.57
N LYS A 93 32.32 -66.75 8.52
CA LYS A 93 31.93 -68.06 9.02
C LYS A 93 32.57 -69.19 8.22
N ASP A 94 32.65 -69.04 6.89
CA ASP A 94 33.25 -70.04 6.02
C ASP A 94 34.74 -70.16 6.32
N ILE A 95 35.44 -69.05 6.54
CA ILE A 95 36.85 -69.06 6.93
C ILE A 95 37.04 -69.65 8.34
N GLU A 96 36.19 -69.31 9.31
CA GLU A 96 36.24 -69.94 10.66
C GLU A 96 36.10 -71.48 10.60
N GLN A 97 35.23 -71.94 9.68
CA GLN A 97 35.10 -73.39 9.45
C GLN A 97 36.36 -73.97 8.79
N GLN A 98 36.95 -73.31 7.82
CA GLN A 98 38.20 -73.75 7.16
C GLN A 98 39.38 -73.77 8.13
N ILE A 99 39.52 -72.77 9.01
CA ILE A 99 40.56 -72.75 10.05
C ILE A 99 40.47 -73.97 10.97
N SER A 100 39.24 -74.42 11.27
CA SER A 100 39.08 -75.62 12.15
C SER A 100 39.58 -76.90 11.55
N SER A 101 39.68 -76.98 10.22
CA SER A 101 40.18 -78.17 9.49
C SER A 101 41.61 -78.02 8.93
N ALA A 102 42.16 -76.78 8.97
CA ALA A 102 43.50 -76.48 8.43
C ALA A 102 44.61 -76.73 9.45
N THR A 103 45.86 -77.10 8.95
CA THR A 103 47.04 -77.27 9.78
C THR A 103 48.27 -76.55 9.18
N GLY A 104 49.19 -76.11 10.02
CA GLY A 104 50.44 -75.48 9.60
C GLY A 104 50.27 -74.09 9.00
N GLU A 105 51.04 -73.76 7.99
CA GLU A 105 51.08 -72.42 7.33
C GLU A 105 49.74 -71.99 6.74
N ALA A 106 48.94 -72.92 6.25
CA ALA A 106 47.61 -72.65 5.74
C ALA A 106 46.66 -72.05 6.83
N LYS A 107 46.81 -72.50 8.07
CA LYS A 107 46.06 -71.98 9.21
C LYS A 107 46.42 -70.51 9.55
N GLU A 108 47.73 -70.18 9.48
CA GLU A 108 48.22 -68.84 9.72
C GLU A 108 47.73 -67.87 8.64
N GLN A 109 47.72 -68.22 7.36
CA GLN A 109 47.21 -67.42 6.27
C GLN A 109 45.69 -67.19 6.41
N LEU A 110 44.93 -68.23 6.76
CA LEU A 110 43.49 -68.10 7.01
C LEU A 110 43.18 -67.20 8.23
N ALA A 111 44.03 -67.25 9.28
CA ALA A 111 43.89 -66.37 10.44
C ALA A 111 44.12 -64.90 10.07
N LEU A 112 45.10 -64.54 9.26
CA LEU A 112 45.34 -63.22 8.75
C LEU A 112 44.15 -62.72 7.90
N THR A 113 43.57 -63.59 7.07
CA THR A 113 42.37 -63.27 6.28
C THR A 113 41.15 -62.99 7.19
N LEU A 114 40.98 -63.80 8.24
CA LEU A 114 39.92 -63.63 9.24
C LEU A 114 40.00 -62.27 9.97
N ASP A 115 41.23 -61.87 10.35
CA ASP A 115 41.50 -60.58 10.97
C ASP A 115 41.12 -59.42 10.01
N THR A 116 41.57 -59.53 8.75
CA THR A 116 41.22 -58.52 7.71
C THR A 116 39.69 -58.37 7.53
N ILE A 117 38.97 -59.50 7.44
CA ILE A 117 37.50 -59.47 7.32
C ILE A 117 36.83 -58.88 8.59
N SER A 118 37.40 -59.21 9.76
CA SER A 118 36.90 -58.72 11.03
C SER A 118 37.05 -57.18 11.14
N GLU A 119 38.19 -56.63 10.67
CA GLU A 119 38.40 -55.18 10.55
C GLU A 119 37.42 -54.57 9.58
N GLN A 120 37.23 -55.16 8.38
CA GLN A 120 36.25 -54.63 7.41
C GLN A 120 34.81 -54.61 7.95
N ILE A 121 34.42 -55.67 8.69
CA ILE A 121 33.11 -55.71 9.36
C ILE A 121 32.96 -54.57 10.39
N THR A 122 34.02 -54.30 11.15
CA THR A 122 34.04 -53.23 12.15
C THR A 122 33.91 -51.86 11.50
N ASP A 123 34.64 -51.61 10.43
CA ASP A 123 34.59 -50.39 9.65
C ASP A 123 33.20 -50.16 9.03
N LEU A 124 32.61 -51.19 8.42
CA LEU A 124 31.27 -51.10 7.86
C LEU A 124 30.21 -50.82 8.91
N ARG A 125 30.30 -51.38 10.11
CA ARG A 125 29.41 -51.09 11.24
C ARG A 125 29.52 -49.63 11.69
N SER A 126 30.77 -49.11 11.76
CA SER A 126 31.01 -47.70 12.07
C SER A 126 30.41 -46.79 11.01
N GLN A 127 30.63 -47.10 9.72
CA GLN A 127 30.02 -46.35 8.60
C GLN A 127 28.49 -46.38 8.66
N LEU A 128 27.86 -47.51 8.95
CA LEU A 128 26.40 -47.64 9.11
C LEU A 128 25.88 -46.79 10.27
N THR A 129 26.60 -46.77 11.39
CA THR A 129 26.24 -45.94 12.55
C THR A 129 26.29 -44.46 12.18
N ASN A 130 27.34 -44.02 11.49
CA ASN A 130 27.49 -42.65 11.03
C ASN A 130 26.41 -42.24 10.02
N ARG A 131 26.08 -43.11 9.06
CA ARG A 131 24.99 -42.88 8.08
C ARG A 131 23.64 -42.78 8.76
N ASN A 132 23.34 -43.66 9.75
CA ASN A 132 22.11 -43.58 10.53
C ASN A 132 22.01 -42.26 11.32
N SER A 133 23.08 -41.80 11.94
CA SER A 133 23.12 -40.51 12.62
C SER A 133 22.87 -39.33 11.67
N THR A 134 23.52 -39.35 10.50
CA THR A 134 23.36 -38.34 9.45
C THR A 134 21.92 -38.34 8.91
N MET A 135 21.35 -39.54 8.68
CA MET A 135 19.95 -39.66 8.22
C MET A 135 18.97 -39.05 9.20
N LYS A 136 19.12 -39.30 10.50
CA LYS A 136 18.26 -38.65 11.54
C LYS A 136 18.36 -37.14 11.52
N LYS A 137 19.56 -36.57 11.31
CA LYS A 137 19.74 -35.11 11.19
C LYS A 137 19.03 -34.57 9.96
N ILE A 138 19.17 -35.21 8.81
CA ILE A 138 18.51 -34.83 7.56
C ILE A 138 17.00 -34.93 7.70
N GLU A 139 16.47 -35.99 8.31
CA GLU A 139 15.02 -36.13 8.54
C GLU A 139 14.45 -35.01 9.41
N LYS A 140 15.17 -34.60 10.45
CA LYS A 140 14.80 -33.44 11.27
C LYS A 140 14.76 -32.16 10.44
N THR A 141 15.80 -31.93 9.61
CA THR A 141 15.89 -30.79 8.73
C THR A 141 14.75 -30.78 7.70
N ILE A 142 14.43 -31.91 7.09
CA ILE A 142 13.29 -32.06 6.17
C ILE A 142 11.98 -31.69 6.86
N ALA A 143 11.76 -32.15 8.08
CA ALA A 143 10.54 -31.81 8.85
C ALA A 143 10.45 -30.30 9.12
N GLU A 144 11.56 -29.64 9.49
CA GLU A 144 11.61 -28.19 9.70
C GLU A 144 11.30 -27.40 8.42
N TYR A 145 11.88 -27.79 7.28
CA TYR A 145 11.61 -27.16 5.97
C TYR A 145 10.16 -27.39 5.51
N SER A 146 9.60 -28.58 5.75
CA SER A 146 8.20 -28.87 5.45
C SER A 146 7.25 -27.94 6.23
N VAL A 147 7.46 -27.80 7.52
CA VAL A 147 6.68 -26.88 8.37
C VAL A 147 6.83 -25.43 7.90
N ASN A 148 8.03 -25.01 7.50
CA ASN A 148 8.26 -23.67 6.96
C ASN A 148 7.54 -23.44 5.63
N LYS A 149 7.53 -24.41 4.74
CA LYS A 149 6.78 -24.40 3.48
C LYS A 149 5.29 -24.19 3.74
N ASP A 150 4.71 -24.93 4.68
CA ASP A 150 3.29 -24.81 5.04
C ASP A 150 2.96 -23.45 5.65
N LYS A 151 3.82 -22.94 6.54
CA LYS A 151 3.69 -21.60 7.12
C LYS A 151 3.73 -20.50 6.06
N LEU A 152 4.63 -20.59 5.08
CA LEU A 152 4.73 -19.62 3.99
C LEU A 152 3.50 -19.69 3.09
N SER A 153 3.02 -20.87 2.77
CA SER A 153 1.79 -21.08 1.99
C SER A 153 0.58 -20.47 2.69
N ALA A 154 0.45 -20.66 4.00
CA ALA A 154 -0.58 -20.05 4.82
C ALA A 154 -0.47 -18.52 4.86
N LYS A 155 0.75 -17.95 4.99
CA LYS A 155 0.98 -16.51 4.94
C LYS A 155 0.56 -15.91 3.59
N ILE A 156 0.87 -16.57 2.48
CA ILE A 156 0.45 -16.14 1.13
C ILE A 156 -1.08 -16.11 1.05
N LYS A 157 -1.75 -17.20 1.44
CA LYS A 157 -3.22 -17.31 1.43
C LYS A 157 -3.86 -16.20 2.26
N ASN A 158 -3.40 -16.00 3.51
CA ASN A 158 -3.94 -14.99 4.41
C ASN A 158 -3.69 -13.57 3.89
N THR A 159 -2.52 -13.31 3.30
CA THR A 159 -2.21 -12.00 2.71
C THR A 159 -3.09 -11.68 1.51
N LEU A 160 -3.46 -12.68 0.71
CA LEU A 160 -4.33 -12.51 -0.44
C LEU A 160 -5.80 -12.30 -0.09
N GLN A 161 -6.27 -12.70 1.11
CA GLN A 161 -7.69 -12.59 1.50
C GLN A 161 -8.24 -11.15 1.46
N SER A 162 -7.42 -10.16 1.76
CA SER A 162 -7.84 -8.75 1.74
C SER A 162 -7.76 -8.09 0.35
N LYS A 163 -7.14 -8.75 -0.64
CA LYS A 163 -6.97 -8.20 -1.99
C LYS A 163 -8.29 -7.95 -2.72
N PRO A 164 -9.29 -8.87 -2.71
CA PRO A 164 -10.57 -8.66 -3.39
C PRO A 164 -11.29 -7.42 -2.88
N GLN A 165 -11.38 -7.23 -1.55
CA GLN A 165 -12.04 -6.07 -0.95
C GLN A 165 -11.40 -4.74 -1.38
N LEU A 166 -10.06 -4.67 -1.44
CA LEU A 166 -9.36 -3.49 -1.94
C LEU A 166 -9.59 -3.26 -3.44
N MET A 167 -9.68 -4.32 -4.23
CA MET A 167 -10.01 -4.23 -5.67
C MET A 167 -11.42 -3.68 -5.89
N ASP A 168 -12.39 -4.08 -5.09
CA ASP A 168 -13.75 -3.57 -5.16
C ASP A 168 -13.84 -2.10 -4.72
N LEU A 169 -13.06 -1.70 -3.70
CA LEU A 169 -12.91 -0.30 -3.30
C LEU A 169 -12.26 0.54 -4.40
N ILE A 170 -11.29 0.02 -5.14
CA ILE A 170 -10.69 0.70 -6.29
C ILE A 170 -11.76 0.92 -7.37
N LYS A 171 -12.49 -0.12 -7.76
CA LYS A 171 -13.55 -0.03 -8.79
C LYS A 171 -14.66 0.93 -8.40
N SER A 172 -15.10 0.93 -7.14
CA SER A 172 -16.13 1.86 -6.66
C SER A 172 -15.62 3.29 -6.61
N SER A 173 -14.42 3.52 -6.09
CA SER A 173 -13.82 4.85 -6.02
C SER A 173 -13.52 5.43 -7.41
N ASP A 174 -13.15 4.64 -8.39
CA ASP A 174 -13.00 5.08 -9.79
C ASP A 174 -14.31 5.58 -10.39
N LYS A 175 -15.40 4.84 -10.18
CA LYS A 175 -16.74 5.28 -10.59
C LYS A 175 -17.15 6.58 -9.91
N ASP A 176 -16.87 6.69 -8.61
CA ASP A 176 -17.18 7.89 -7.84
C ASP A 176 -16.33 9.09 -8.28
N VAL A 177 -15.05 8.91 -8.56
CA VAL A 177 -14.16 9.95 -9.10
C VAL A 177 -14.70 10.45 -10.44
N SER A 178 -15.02 9.55 -11.38
CA SER A 178 -15.53 9.91 -12.70
C SER A 178 -16.87 10.66 -12.62
N ARG A 179 -17.78 10.19 -11.75
CA ARG A 179 -19.09 10.82 -11.51
C ARG A 179 -18.94 12.22 -10.86
N LEU A 180 -18.07 12.34 -9.86
CA LEU A 180 -17.84 13.58 -9.14
C LEU A 180 -17.11 14.61 -9.99
N ASP A 181 -16.19 14.18 -10.85
CA ASP A 181 -15.48 15.06 -11.79
C ASP A 181 -16.43 15.66 -12.84
N SER A 182 -17.31 14.83 -13.40
CA SER A 182 -18.38 15.28 -14.30
C SER A 182 -19.32 16.27 -13.60
N ARG A 183 -19.74 15.96 -12.36
CA ARG A 183 -20.57 16.85 -11.55
C ARG A 183 -19.88 18.16 -11.21
N LEU A 184 -18.58 18.13 -10.90
CA LEU A 184 -17.78 19.30 -10.62
C LEU A 184 -17.76 20.26 -11.81
N ASN A 185 -17.55 19.74 -13.02
CA ASN A 185 -17.55 20.52 -14.25
C ASN A 185 -18.92 21.22 -14.48
N LEU A 186 -20.02 20.51 -14.26
CA LEU A 186 -21.36 21.09 -14.35
C LEU A 186 -21.57 22.21 -13.31
N VAL A 187 -21.16 22.00 -12.07
CA VAL A 187 -21.31 23.01 -11.01
C VAL A 187 -20.45 24.24 -11.29
N ILE A 188 -19.23 24.08 -11.83
CA ILE A 188 -18.38 25.20 -12.26
C ILE A 188 -19.07 26.01 -13.36
N GLN A 189 -19.68 25.37 -14.35
CA GLN A 189 -20.44 26.06 -15.41
C GLN A 189 -21.62 26.80 -14.84
N GLN A 190 -22.37 26.20 -13.93
CA GLN A 190 -23.53 26.85 -13.26
C GLN A 190 -23.10 28.06 -12.43
N GLU A 191 -22.00 27.99 -11.68
CA GLU A 191 -21.48 29.11 -10.90
C GLU A 191 -21.06 30.27 -11.82
N LYS A 192 -20.30 29.99 -12.89
CA LYS A 192 -19.88 30.98 -13.89
C LYS A 192 -21.10 31.65 -14.55
N ALA A 193 -22.13 30.89 -14.91
CA ALA A 193 -23.33 31.40 -15.51
C ALA A 193 -24.14 32.29 -14.53
N ALA A 194 -24.26 31.85 -13.27
CA ALA A 194 -24.93 32.67 -12.23
C ALA A 194 -24.16 33.96 -11.94
N GLN A 195 -22.82 33.89 -11.92
CA GLN A 195 -21.98 35.08 -11.73
C GLN A 195 -22.09 36.06 -12.90
N ALA A 196 -22.10 35.60 -14.13
CA ALA A 196 -22.26 36.44 -15.31
C ALA A 196 -23.64 37.11 -15.37
N LYS A 197 -24.71 36.38 -14.99
CA LYS A 197 -26.06 36.94 -14.90
C LYS A 197 -26.16 37.99 -13.78
N LEU A 198 -25.58 37.73 -12.61
CA LEU A 198 -25.53 38.65 -11.48
C LEU A 198 -24.78 39.93 -11.85
N SER A 199 -23.61 39.84 -12.48
CA SER A 199 -22.85 41.04 -12.89
C SER A 199 -23.64 41.91 -13.87
N LYS A 200 -24.29 41.31 -14.88
CA LYS A 200 -25.13 42.05 -15.84
C LYS A 200 -26.31 42.80 -15.13
N VAL A 201 -26.95 42.17 -14.16
CA VAL A 201 -28.05 42.81 -13.42
C VAL A 201 -27.54 43.93 -12.52
N ILE A 202 -26.41 43.77 -11.86
CA ILE A 202 -25.77 44.79 -11.03
C ILE A 202 -25.36 46.00 -11.89
N SER A 203 -24.72 45.79 -13.05
CA SER A 203 -24.37 46.89 -13.97
C SER A 203 -25.60 47.69 -14.37
N ARG A 204 -26.69 47.01 -14.72
CA ARG A 204 -27.95 47.66 -15.11
C ARG A 204 -28.62 48.41 -13.96
N LEU A 205 -28.54 47.91 -12.73
CA LEU A 205 -28.99 48.61 -11.54
C LEU A 205 -28.16 49.87 -11.26
N ASN A 206 -26.84 49.80 -11.42
CA ASN A 206 -25.96 50.95 -11.25
C ASN A 206 -26.24 52.03 -12.28
N GLU A 207 -26.40 51.67 -13.56
CA GLU A 207 -26.79 52.61 -14.62
C GLU A 207 -28.13 53.33 -14.34
N LEU A 208 -29.13 52.61 -13.83
CA LEU A 208 -30.38 53.18 -13.46
C LEU A 208 -30.30 54.10 -12.23
N ASN A 209 -29.46 53.75 -11.26
CA ASN A 209 -29.22 54.55 -10.07
C ASN A 209 -28.45 55.85 -10.42
N THR A 210 -27.45 55.79 -11.31
CA THR A 210 -26.73 56.99 -11.77
C THR A 210 -27.67 57.94 -12.54
N LYS A 211 -28.46 57.42 -13.48
CA LYS A 211 -29.46 58.20 -14.19
C LYS A 211 -30.46 58.85 -13.23
N LYS A 212 -30.91 58.13 -12.19
CA LYS A 212 -31.82 58.68 -11.19
C LYS A 212 -31.18 59.78 -10.33
N GLN A 213 -29.91 59.63 -9.98
CA GLN A 213 -29.16 60.67 -9.26
C GLN A 213 -28.95 61.92 -10.13
N GLU A 214 -28.64 61.78 -11.41
CA GLU A 214 -28.50 62.87 -12.35
C GLU A 214 -29.83 63.63 -12.53
N MET A 215 -30.95 62.90 -12.65
CA MET A 215 -32.25 63.49 -12.72
C MET A 215 -32.62 64.27 -11.44
N ARG A 216 -32.29 63.74 -10.27
CA ARG A 216 -32.45 64.42 -8.98
C ARG A 216 -31.59 65.69 -8.88
N LYS A 217 -30.29 65.61 -9.30
CA LYS A 217 -29.42 66.81 -9.36
C LYS A 217 -29.92 67.86 -10.34
N LYS A 218 -30.50 67.50 -11.48
CA LYS A 218 -31.12 68.42 -12.44
C LYS A 218 -32.39 69.02 -11.87
N ALA A 219 -33.19 68.25 -11.13
CA ALA A 219 -34.44 68.78 -10.49
C ALA A 219 -34.13 69.73 -9.32
N THR A 220 -33.06 69.47 -8.55
CA THR A 220 -32.67 70.42 -7.47
C THR A 220 -32.03 71.69 -8.00
N LYS A 221 -31.30 71.66 -9.11
CA LYS A 221 -30.77 72.85 -9.79
C LYS A 221 -31.89 73.73 -10.37
N ARG A 222 -33.03 73.16 -10.78
CA ARG A 222 -34.23 73.96 -11.27
C ARG A 222 -35.06 74.57 -10.16
N LYS A 223 -34.90 74.14 -8.88
CA LYS A 223 -35.66 74.65 -7.72
C LYS A 223 -34.87 75.62 -6.82
N ALA A 224 -33.62 76.01 -7.18
CA ALA A 224 -32.90 77.02 -6.39
C ALA A 224 -33.39 78.44 -6.69
N PRO A 225 -34.08 79.11 -5.77
CA PRO A 225 -34.47 80.53 -5.96
C PRO A 225 -33.22 81.40 -5.90
N LYS A 226 -33.08 82.33 -6.86
CA LYS A 226 -32.03 83.35 -6.85
C LYS A 226 -32.20 84.20 -5.55
N ARG A 227 -31.48 83.85 -4.49
CA ARG A 227 -31.31 84.69 -3.31
C ARG A 227 -30.29 85.78 -3.65
N LYS A 228 -30.78 87.02 -3.66
CA LYS A 228 -29.97 88.26 -3.75
C LYS A 228 -28.94 88.26 -2.60
N ALA A 229 -27.69 88.47 -2.94
CA ALA A 229 -26.61 88.62 -1.99
C ALA A 229 -26.75 89.97 -1.23
N THR A 230 -27.02 89.90 0.05
CA THR A 230 -26.81 91.02 0.97
C THR A 230 -25.44 90.78 1.66
N LYS A 231 -24.52 91.69 1.35
CA LYS A 231 -23.19 91.75 2.00
C LYS A 231 -23.37 92.09 3.49
N ARG A 232 -23.07 91.21 4.39
CA ARG A 232 -22.81 91.51 5.80
C ARG A 232 -21.34 91.22 6.12
N LYS A 233 -20.61 92.26 6.60
CA LYS A 233 -19.22 92.20 7.05
C LYS A 233 -19.10 91.31 8.29
N ALA A 234 -18.08 90.47 8.30
CA ALA A 234 -17.75 89.60 9.39
C ALA A 234 -16.76 90.25 10.39
N PRO A 235 -16.89 90.04 11.71
CA PRO A 235 -15.85 90.41 12.67
C PRO A 235 -14.80 89.34 12.79
N LYS A 236 -13.53 89.79 12.83
CA LYS A 236 -12.34 88.98 13.08
C LYS A 236 -12.37 88.38 14.47
N ARG A 237 -12.21 87.07 14.63
CA ARG A 237 -11.89 86.45 15.91
C ARG A 237 -10.55 85.71 15.82
N LYS A 238 -9.74 86.04 16.88
CA LYS A 238 -8.37 85.57 17.06
C LYS A 238 -8.25 84.08 17.27
N ALA A 239 -7.18 83.47 16.68
CA ALA A 239 -6.73 82.10 16.89
C ALA A 239 -6.13 81.88 18.27
N THR A 240 -6.55 80.87 18.94
CA THR A 240 -5.81 80.29 20.08
C THR A 240 -5.37 78.87 19.73
N LYS A 241 -4.03 78.68 19.70
CA LYS A 241 -3.35 77.40 19.56
C LYS A 241 -3.61 76.51 20.77
N ARG A 242 -4.06 75.32 20.62
CA ARG A 242 -3.96 74.26 21.63
C ARG A 242 -3.11 73.12 21.13
N LYS A 243 -2.05 72.83 21.94
CA LYS A 243 -1.10 71.72 21.77
C LYS A 243 -1.79 70.38 22.02
N ALA A 244 -1.40 69.40 21.26
CA ALA A 244 -1.72 67.97 21.46
C ALA A 244 -0.76 67.33 22.49
N PRO A 245 -1.20 66.38 23.32
CA PRO A 245 -0.29 65.55 24.11
C PRO A 245 0.01 64.24 23.38
N LYS A 246 1.30 63.88 23.40
CA LYS A 246 1.85 62.59 23.07
C LYS A 246 1.35 61.53 24.07
N ARG A 247 1.01 60.33 23.60
CA ARG A 247 0.99 59.14 24.43
C ARG A 247 1.88 58.08 23.81
N LYS A 248 2.60 57.49 24.73
CA LYS A 248 3.56 56.38 24.60
C LYS A 248 2.91 55.13 24.02
#